data_4d82dde2729ddb896116b9afae919c74
#
_entry.id   4d82dde2729ddb896116b9afae919c74
#
_cell.length_a   1.000
_cell.length_b   1.000
_cell.length_c   1.000
_cell.angle_alpha   90.00
_cell.angle_beta   90.00
_cell.angle_gamma   90.00
#
_symmetry.space_group_name_H-M   'P 1'
#
loop_
_entity.id
_entity.type
_entity.pdbx_description
1 polymer ?
#
loop_
_entity_poly.entity_id
_entity_poly.type
_entity_poly.pdbx_seq_one_letter_code
_entity_poly.pdbx_strand_id
1 'polypeptide(L)'
;PMVRKALGHSQPRNVGAGSTTARELQQISEEQCMRHGVIRRGDQIPLTLVHNNQTVTGIIALDMVNGRLIGLQSKAVIIADEGFDGAYTSGISGLGMDMAFRAGVPLRDMEFVMKHPLVIKGTNLFLPLDLLSDGARVHEGSGAPIEVNSMSPIEACAAIEAAVQPVLDAREMGSNAAWWGSIFRLVQQRTGIDMNRQTVALEPLAGHTIGGLPVDLNGRCVVNTWARWFTGLYAAGDAACTGMHGAAALPGNRMLDGLCSGLAAGAHAGQWVKGRTFGSPDALTSSLEQSSADLSAMLGDGEGTHVVRCGTVMASVRAALAATSDYTHDSLSNLLTKLESASVAAESIHLDQASLIANTNLLEIFRTQASVRMLIA
;
A
#
# COMPACT_ATOMS: atom_id res chain seq x y z
N PRO A 1 -22.40 0.41 14.44
CA PRO A 1 -22.09 0.81 13.09
C PRO A 1 -23.25 1.53 12.44
N MET A 2 -22.97 2.47 11.56
CA MET A 2 -23.97 3.20 10.79
C MET A 2 -23.89 2.77 9.32
N VAL A 3 -25.04 2.77 8.62
CA VAL A 3 -25.11 2.46 7.19
C VAL A 3 -25.27 3.78 6.43
N ARG A 4 -24.42 4.02 5.44
CA ARG A 4 -24.37 5.26 4.66
C ARG A 4 -24.42 4.99 3.17
N LYS A 5 -24.89 5.98 2.41
CA LYS A 5 -24.71 6.04 0.97
C LYS A 5 -23.41 6.79 0.67
N ALA A 6 -22.33 6.09 0.47
CA ALA A 6 -21.03 6.70 0.15
C ALA A 6 -20.97 7.16 -1.31
N LEU A 7 -19.94 7.94 -1.63
CA LEU A 7 -19.65 8.46 -2.97
C LEU A 7 -19.66 7.34 -4.03
N GLY A 8 -20.38 7.52 -5.12
CA GLY A 8 -20.52 6.54 -6.21
C GLY A 8 -21.43 5.34 -5.90
N HIS A 9 -21.96 5.22 -4.68
CA HIS A 9 -22.90 4.13 -4.34
C HIS A 9 -24.32 4.47 -4.80
N SER A 10 -24.99 3.49 -5.41
CA SER A 10 -26.41 3.63 -5.80
C SER A 10 -27.35 3.56 -4.60
N GLN A 11 -26.99 2.79 -3.56
CA GLN A 11 -27.78 2.53 -2.37
C GLN A 11 -26.93 2.67 -1.09
N PRO A 12 -27.55 2.99 0.09
CA PRO A 12 -26.87 2.96 1.38
C PRO A 12 -26.42 1.52 1.71
N ARG A 13 -25.11 1.26 1.66
CA ARG A 13 -24.51 -0.06 1.97
C ARG A 13 -23.09 0.05 2.55
N ASN A 14 -22.57 1.26 2.68
CA ASN A 14 -21.30 1.46 3.34
C ASN A 14 -21.50 1.45 4.86
N VAL A 15 -20.87 0.50 5.54
CA VAL A 15 -21.02 0.26 6.99
C VAL A 15 -19.78 0.74 7.70
N GLY A 16 -19.93 1.58 8.71
CA GLY A 16 -18.80 2.11 9.44
C GLY A 16 -19.16 2.63 10.84
N ALA A 17 -18.14 3.00 11.57
CA ALA A 17 -18.20 3.63 12.90
C ALA A 17 -17.47 5.00 12.90
N GLY A 18 -17.62 5.76 11.83
CA GLY A 18 -16.92 7.03 11.63
C GLY A 18 -15.39 6.82 11.60
N SER A 19 -14.66 7.70 12.27
CA SER A 19 -13.20 7.68 12.32
C SER A 19 -12.58 6.47 13.03
N THR A 20 -13.40 5.61 13.67
CA THR A 20 -12.89 4.44 14.40
C THR A 20 -13.01 3.12 13.63
N THR A 21 -13.60 3.12 12.44
CA THR A 21 -13.91 1.91 11.66
C THR A 21 -12.70 0.98 11.49
N ALA A 22 -11.57 1.51 11.01
CA ALA A 22 -10.37 0.69 10.80
C ALA A 22 -9.80 0.15 12.11
N ARG A 23 -9.79 0.96 13.18
CA ARG A 23 -9.33 0.56 14.51
C ARG A 23 -10.17 -0.57 15.09
N GLU A 24 -11.50 -0.48 14.99
CA GLU A 24 -12.40 -1.52 15.47
C GLU A 24 -12.16 -2.86 14.75
N LEU A 25 -12.00 -2.82 13.41
CA LEU A 25 -11.68 -4.02 12.63
C LEU A 25 -10.31 -4.60 13.01
N GLN A 26 -9.32 -3.76 13.20
CA GLN A 26 -7.99 -4.20 13.63
C GLN A 26 -8.06 -4.86 15.02
N GLN A 27 -8.74 -4.27 15.99
CA GLN A 27 -8.87 -4.81 17.33
C GLN A 27 -9.57 -6.18 17.32
N ILE A 28 -10.66 -6.32 16.57
CA ILE A 28 -11.37 -7.59 16.44
C ILE A 28 -10.44 -8.65 15.81
N SER A 29 -9.71 -8.30 14.74
CA SER A 29 -8.81 -9.22 14.07
C SER A 29 -7.66 -9.64 14.98
N GLU A 30 -7.07 -8.73 15.74
CA GLU A 30 -6.01 -9.02 16.72
C GLU A 30 -6.51 -9.93 17.84
N GLU A 31 -7.71 -9.69 18.37
CA GLU A 31 -8.32 -10.54 19.37
C GLU A 31 -8.51 -11.98 18.85
N GLN A 32 -8.97 -12.15 17.60
CA GLN A 32 -9.09 -13.46 16.99
C GLN A 32 -7.72 -14.14 16.80
N CYS A 33 -6.70 -13.40 16.35
CA CYS A 33 -5.34 -13.92 16.26
C CYS A 33 -4.84 -14.46 17.63
N MET A 34 -5.07 -13.71 18.69
CA MET A 34 -4.70 -14.17 20.05
C MET A 34 -5.46 -15.41 20.48
N ARG A 35 -6.78 -15.45 20.26
CA ARG A 35 -7.64 -16.62 20.57
C ARG A 35 -7.22 -17.88 19.85
N HIS A 36 -6.71 -17.76 18.62
CA HIS A 36 -6.25 -18.89 17.83
C HIS A 36 -4.76 -19.19 17.96
N GLY A 37 -4.06 -18.54 18.87
CA GLY A 37 -2.65 -18.80 19.15
C GLY A 37 -1.71 -18.42 18.00
N VAL A 38 -2.08 -17.41 17.19
CA VAL A 38 -1.23 -16.90 16.11
C VAL A 38 -0.01 -16.23 16.71
N ILE A 39 1.19 -16.68 16.31
CA ILE A 39 2.45 -16.09 16.74
C ILE A 39 2.68 -14.79 15.96
N ARG A 40 2.76 -13.68 16.66
CA ARG A 40 3.12 -12.37 16.08
C ARG A 40 4.63 -12.15 16.20
N ARG A 41 5.23 -11.74 15.09
CA ARG A 41 6.64 -11.38 15.01
C ARG A 41 6.75 -9.94 14.52
N GLY A 42 6.82 -9.00 15.46
CA GLY A 42 7.09 -7.59 15.16
C GLY A 42 8.55 -7.38 14.76
N ASP A 43 8.83 -6.21 14.16
CA ASP A 43 10.18 -5.74 13.83
C ASP A 43 11.00 -6.73 12.97
N GLN A 44 10.32 -7.52 12.14
CA GLN A 44 10.93 -8.41 11.16
C GLN A 44 10.56 -7.97 9.75
N ILE A 45 11.59 -7.71 8.93
CA ILE A 45 11.43 -7.26 7.55
C ILE A 45 11.61 -8.47 6.63
N PRO A 46 10.56 -8.88 5.86
CA PRO A 46 10.71 -9.92 4.86
C PRO A 46 11.59 -9.43 3.72
N LEU A 47 12.60 -10.21 3.34
CA LEU A 47 13.56 -9.86 2.29
C LEU A 47 13.45 -10.77 1.07
N THR A 48 13.29 -12.08 1.26
CA THR A 48 13.36 -13.05 0.18
C THR A 48 12.31 -14.14 0.36
N LEU A 49 11.51 -14.38 -0.70
CA LEU A 49 10.66 -15.55 -0.79
C LEU A 49 11.50 -16.75 -1.22
N VAL A 50 11.55 -17.77 -0.37
CA VAL A 50 12.32 -19.00 -0.66
C VAL A 50 11.41 -20.03 -1.29
N HIS A 51 11.82 -20.55 -2.45
CA HIS A 51 11.06 -21.53 -3.20
C HIS A 51 11.96 -22.52 -3.93
N ASN A 52 11.41 -23.67 -4.26
CA ASN A 52 12.01 -24.63 -5.17
C ASN A 52 11.03 -24.90 -6.33
N ASN A 53 11.44 -24.61 -7.57
CA ASN A 53 10.60 -24.77 -8.76
C ASN A 53 9.19 -24.20 -8.59
N GLN A 54 9.09 -22.93 -8.15
CA GLN A 54 7.81 -22.24 -7.88
C GLN A 54 6.93 -22.96 -6.82
N THR A 55 7.54 -23.65 -5.88
CA THR A 55 6.89 -24.16 -4.67
C THR A 55 7.54 -23.52 -3.46
N VAL A 56 6.75 -22.80 -2.67
CA VAL A 56 7.21 -22.09 -1.47
C VAL A 56 7.80 -23.07 -0.46
N THR A 57 8.94 -22.71 0.12
CA THR A 57 9.59 -23.44 1.21
C THR A 57 9.82 -22.56 2.44
N GLY A 58 9.74 -21.24 2.31
CA GLY A 58 9.90 -20.33 3.44
C GLY A 58 10.16 -18.88 3.01
N ILE A 59 10.64 -18.10 3.95
CA ILE A 59 11.11 -16.71 3.73
C ILE A 59 12.41 -16.46 4.49
N ILE A 60 13.23 -15.54 3.98
CA ILE A 60 14.30 -14.91 4.74
C ILE A 60 13.81 -13.55 5.21
N ALA A 61 14.03 -13.25 6.48
CA ALA A 61 13.68 -11.96 7.07
C ALA A 61 14.86 -11.39 7.87
N LEU A 62 14.93 -10.07 7.96
CA LEU A 62 15.81 -9.36 8.87
C LEU A 62 15.08 -9.13 10.19
N ASP A 63 15.59 -9.71 11.27
CA ASP A 63 15.18 -9.43 12.65
C ASP A 63 15.89 -8.16 13.12
N MET A 64 15.16 -7.04 13.12
CA MET A 64 15.71 -5.73 13.49
C MET A 64 15.99 -5.62 15.00
N VAL A 65 15.36 -6.44 15.83
CA VAL A 65 15.59 -6.42 17.28
C VAL A 65 16.99 -6.97 17.60
N ASN A 66 17.35 -8.07 16.93
CA ASN A 66 18.60 -8.78 17.17
C ASN A 66 19.69 -8.48 16.13
N GLY A 67 19.38 -7.74 15.07
CA GLY A 67 20.31 -7.39 14.00
C GLY A 67 20.84 -8.60 13.23
N ARG A 68 19.97 -9.57 12.91
CA ARG A 68 20.37 -10.79 12.22
C ARG A 68 19.34 -11.24 11.19
N LEU A 69 19.81 -11.93 10.16
CA LEU A 69 18.94 -12.64 9.23
C LEU A 69 18.40 -13.91 9.87
N ILE A 70 17.16 -14.20 9.60
CA ILE A 70 16.48 -15.44 10.04
C ILE A 70 15.80 -16.11 8.84
N GLY A 71 15.92 -17.42 8.76
CA GLY A 71 15.20 -18.27 7.83
C GLY A 71 13.95 -18.83 8.51
N LEU A 72 12.78 -18.56 7.94
CA LEU A 72 11.50 -19.10 8.43
C LEU A 72 10.97 -20.12 7.43
N GLN A 73 11.11 -21.39 7.76
CA GLN A 73 10.57 -22.47 6.95
C GLN A 73 9.04 -22.49 7.06
N SER A 74 8.36 -22.56 5.91
CA SER A 74 6.90 -22.63 5.89
C SER A 74 6.38 -23.47 4.73
N LYS A 75 5.17 -24.02 4.87
CA LYS A 75 4.48 -24.78 3.82
C LYS A 75 3.71 -23.86 2.89
N ALA A 76 3.31 -22.69 3.37
CA ALA A 76 2.61 -21.65 2.62
C ALA A 76 3.00 -20.27 3.13
N VAL A 77 2.96 -19.28 2.25
CA VAL A 77 3.14 -17.86 2.55
C VAL A 77 1.94 -17.11 2.01
N ILE A 78 1.38 -16.23 2.81
CA ILE A 78 0.32 -15.28 2.40
C ILE A 78 0.93 -13.89 2.47
N ILE A 79 1.00 -13.21 1.33
CA ILE A 79 1.39 -11.80 1.25
C ILE A 79 0.13 -10.98 1.47
N ALA A 80 0.11 -10.22 2.56
CA ALA A 80 -1.03 -9.39 2.95
C ALA A 80 -0.53 -8.06 3.51
N ASP A 81 0.55 -7.57 2.92
CA ASP A 81 1.11 -6.26 3.17
C ASP A 81 0.39 -5.19 2.32
N GLU A 82 0.99 -4.06 2.23
CA GLU A 82 0.45 -2.88 1.56
C GLU A 82 0.65 -2.97 0.05
N GLY A 83 -0.11 -2.15 -0.71
CA GLY A 83 0.18 -1.87 -2.11
C GLY A 83 1.46 -1.05 -2.29
N PHE A 84 1.69 -0.51 -3.47
CA PHE A 84 2.87 0.34 -3.75
C PHE A 84 2.55 1.85 -3.71
N ASP A 85 1.55 2.26 -2.93
CA ASP A 85 1.09 3.65 -2.77
C ASP A 85 2.24 4.60 -2.38
N GLY A 86 3.28 4.11 -1.71
CA GLY A 86 4.44 4.89 -1.29
C GLY A 86 5.26 5.49 -2.41
N ALA A 87 5.11 4.97 -3.63
CA ALA A 87 5.66 5.59 -4.82
C ALA A 87 5.10 7.00 -5.05
N TYR A 88 3.82 7.19 -4.75
CA TYR A 88 3.07 8.43 -4.95
C TYR A 88 2.96 9.28 -3.68
N THR A 89 2.87 8.63 -2.53
CA THR A 89 2.74 9.26 -1.20
C THR A 89 3.94 8.90 -0.31
N SER A 90 3.94 9.21 0.97
CA SER A 90 4.99 8.80 1.89
C SER A 90 4.58 7.55 2.66
N GLY A 91 5.40 6.50 2.63
CA GLY A 91 5.39 5.50 3.69
C GLY A 91 5.05 4.05 3.34
N ILE A 92 4.38 3.76 2.23
CA ILE A 92 3.91 2.39 1.90
C ILE A 92 4.60 1.90 0.63
N SER A 93 5.25 0.74 0.64
CA SER A 93 6.20 0.37 -0.41
C SER A 93 6.03 -1.02 -1.06
N GLY A 94 5.07 -1.84 -0.62
CA GLY A 94 4.82 -3.16 -1.20
C GLY A 94 6.02 -4.12 -1.11
N LEU A 95 6.69 -4.20 0.03
CA LEU A 95 7.86 -5.07 0.20
C LEU A 95 7.57 -6.55 -0.09
N GLY A 96 6.42 -7.05 0.35
CA GLY A 96 6.00 -8.43 0.08
C GLY A 96 5.67 -8.64 -1.39
N MET A 97 5.04 -7.65 -2.04
CA MET A 97 4.78 -7.67 -3.48
C MET A 97 6.10 -7.72 -4.27
N ASP A 98 7.06 -6.85 -3.93
CA ASP A 98 8.42 -6.86 -4.52
C ASP A 98 9.13 -8.20 -4.31
N MET A 99 9.03 -8.76 -3.11
CA MET A 99 9.60 -10.06 -2.80
C MET A 99 9.04 -11.18 -3.69
N ALA A 100 7.74 -11.19 -3.94
CA ALA A 100 7.09 -12.15 -4.84
C ALA A 100 7.46 -11.89 -6.30
N PHE A 101 7.53 -10.63 -6.73
CA PHE A 101 7.94 -10.25 -8.08
C PHE A 101 9.35 -10.71 -8.39
N ARG A 102 10.29 -10.48 -7.48
CA ARG A 102 11.68 -10.99 -7.62
C ARG A 102 11.77 -12.52 -7.65
N ALA A 103 10.81 -13.21 -7.06
CA ALA A 103 10.70 -14.67 -7.14
C ALA A 103 10.07 -15.17 -8.46
N GLY A 104 9.66 -14.27 -9.35
CA GLY A 104 9.09 -14.58 -10.67
C GLY A 104 7.56 -14.64 -10.72
N VAL A 105 6.86 -14.05 -9.75
CA VAL A 105 5.41 -13.84 -9.84
C VAL A 105 5.18 -12.57 -10.67
N PRO A 106 4.34 -12.60 -11.72
CA PRO A 106 4.03 -11.40 -12.50
C PRO A 106 3.21 -10.41 -11.67
N LEU A 107 3.14 -9.18 -12.14
CA LEU A 107 2.25 -8.15 -11.62
C LEU A 107 1.13 -7.89 -12.64
N ARG A 108 -0.02 -7.41 -12.19
CA ARG A 108 -1.18 -7.11 -13.03
C ARG A 108 -1.83 -5.81 -12.61
N ASP A 109 -2.37 -5.07 -13.58
CA ASP A 109 -3.15 -3.83 -13.40
C ASP A 109 -2.37 -2.71 -12.67
N MET A 110 -1.03 -2.69 -12.82
CA MET A 110 -0.14 -1.75 -12.12
C MET A 110 -0.35 -0.29 -12.56
N GLU A 111 -0.91 -0.08 -13.75
CA GLU A 111 -1.27 1.22 -14.30
C GLU A 111 -2.45 1.88 -13.59
N PHE A 112 -3.26 1.12 -12.84
CA PHE A 112 -4.43 1.67 -12.17
C PHE A 112 -4.07 2.27 -10.82
N VAL A 113 -3.86 3.58 -10.83
CA VAL A 113 -3.60 4.40 -9.65
C VAL A 113 -4.78 5.33 -9.41
N MET A 114 -5.49 5.11 -8.33
CA MET A 114 -6.68 5.89 -8.00
C MET A 114 -6.30 7.16 -7.24
N LYS A 115 -6.78 8.33 -7.74
CA LYS A 115 -6.75 9.57 -6.97
C LYS A 115 -7.83 9.57 -5.90
N HIS A 116 -7.53 10.21 -4.77
CA HIS A 116 -8.48 10.46 -3.70
C HIS A 116 -8.93 11.92 -3.75
N PRO A 117 -10.26 12.19 -3.81
CA PRO A 117 -10.76 13.55 -4.02
C PRO A 117 -10.60 14.46 -2.79
N LEU A 118 -10.65 13.92 -1.58
CA LEU A 118 -10.60 14.69 -0.34
C LEU A 118 -9.20 14.61 0.30
N VAL A 119 -8.22 15.25 -0.32
CA VAL A 119 -6.89 15.44 0.27
C VAL A 119 -6.69 16.90 0.60
N ILE A 120 -6.18 17.21 1.78
CA ILE A 120 -5.90 18.58 2.20
C ILE A 120 -4.70 19.12 1.42
N LYS A 121 -4.89 20.20 0.69
CA LYS A 121 -3.89 20.82 -0.18
C LYS A 121 -2.55 21.05 0.54
N GLY A 122 -1.47 20.67 -0.12
CA GLY A 122 -0.11 20.82 0.41
C GLY A 122 0.24 19.83 1.52
N THR A 123 -0.59 18.79 1.72
CA THR A 123 -0.36 17.75 2.72
C THR A 123 -0.58 16.34 2.12
N ASN A 124 -0.25 15.30 2.88
CA ASN A 124 -0.65 13.91 2.60
C ASN A 124 -1.78 13.46 3.56
N LEU A 125 -2.69 14.37 3.92
CA LEU A 125 -3.84 14.03 4.77
C LEU A 125 -5.04 13.70 3.90
N PHE A 126 -5.36 12.42 3.82
CA PHE A 126 -6.52 11.86 3.13
C PHE A 126 -7.70 11.86 4.09
N LEU A 127 -8.76 12.57 3.74
CA LEU A 127 -9.96 12.65 4.55
C LEU A 127 -10.95 11.55 4.14
N PRO A 128 -11.63 10.89 5.09
CA PRO A 128 -12.62 9.86 4.76
C PRO A 128 -13.74 10.40 3.87
N LEU A 129 -14.08 9.67 2.79
CA LEU A 129 -15.16 10.06 1.86
C LEU A 129 -16.53 10.06 2.51
N ASP A 130 -16.69 9.32 3.60
CA ASP A 130 -17.92 9.26 4.39
C ASP A 130 -18.28 10.59 5.07
N LEU A 131 -17.34 11.53 5.18
CA LEU A 131 -17.63 12.90 5.61
C LEU A 131 -18.72 13.55 4.75
N LEU A 132 -18.70 13.29 3.44
CA LEU A 132 -19.70 13.78 2.50
C LEU A 132 -21.09 13.20 2.80
N SER A 133 -21.15 11.93 3.17
CA SER A 133 -22.41 11.26 3.56
C SER A 133 -22.96 11.78 4.89
N ASP A 134 -22.11 12.31 5.75
CA ASP A 134 -22.46 12.85 7.06
C ASP A 134 -22.68 14.37 7.06
N GLY A 135 -22.70 15.00 5.87
CA GLY A 135 -23.13 16.38 5.70
C GLY A 135 -22.02 17.38 5.37
N ALA A 136 -20.74 16.94 5.25
CA ALA A 136 -19.72 17.81 4.69
C ALA A 136 -20.00 18.10 3.21
N ARG A 137 -19.63 19.29 2.74
CA ARG A 137 -19.89 19.75 1.37
C ARG A 137 -18.60 20.20 0.69
N VAL A 138 -18.56 20.07 -0.63
CA VAL A 138 -17.46 20.62 -1.44
C VAL A 138 -17.99 21.82 -2.22
N HIS A 139 -17.23 22.90 -2.21
CA HIS A 139 -17.54 24.09 -2.98
C HIS A 139 -16.27 24.83 -3.43
N GLU A 140 -16.41 25.73 -4.38
CA GLU A 140 -15.33 26.64 -4.76
C GLU A 140 -15.05 27.68 -3.68
N GLY A 141 -13.92 28.33 -3.71
CA GLY A 141 -13.60 29.44 -2.82
C GLY A 141 -14.58 30.62 -2.92
N SER A 142 -15.26 30.74 -4.05
CA SER A 142 -16.39 31.69 -4.28
C SER A 142 -17.66 31.34 -3.52
N GLY A 143 -17.77 30.09 -3.02
CA GLY A 143 -18.98 29.52 -2.41
C GLY A 143 -19.90 28.76 -3.40
N ALA A 144 -19.53 28.68 -4.69
CA ALA A 144 -20.31 27.88 -5.64
C ALA A 144 -20.21 26.40 -5.32
N PRO A 145 -21.34 25.66 -5.20
CA PRO A 145 -21.32 24.25 -4.80
C PRO A 145 -20.73 23.36 -5.90
N ILE A 146 -20.01 22.31 -5.48
CA ILE A 146 -19.54 21.23 -6.34
C ILE A 146 -20.26 19.96 -5.92
N GLU A 147 -21.23 19.51 -6.72
CA GLU A 147 -22.14 18.41 -6.38
C GLU A 147 -21.50 17.03 -6.57
N VAL A 148 -20.54 16.69 -5.70
CA VAL A 148 -19.76 15.44 -5.80
C VAL A 148 -20.53 14.20 -5.33
N ASN A 149 -21.59 14.33 -4.53
CA ASN A 149 -22.22 13.20 -3.82
C ASN A 149 -22.81 12.11 -4.72
N SER A 150 -23.17 12.44 -5.97
CA SER A 150 -23.67 11.48 -6.96
C SER A 150 -22.59 10.93 -7.90
N MET A 151 -21.39 11.44 -7.81
CA MET A 151 -20.27 11.11 -8.69
C MET A 151 -19.52 9.85 -8.20
N SER A 152 -18.86 9.17 -9.12
CA SER A 152 -17.81 8.21 -8.76
C SER A 152 -16.59 8.94 -8.19
N PRO A 153 -15.68 8.25 -7.49
CA PRO A 153 -14.44 8.88 -7.01
C PRO A 153 -13.60 9.54 -8.12
N ILE A 154 -13.56 8.96 -9.32
CA ILE A 154 -12.84 9.52 -10.48
C ILE A 154 -13.49 10.83 -10.94
N GLU A 155 -14.80 10.84 -11.11
CA GLU A 155 -15.55 12.04 -11.51
C GLU A 155 -15.43 13.15 -10.47
N ALA A 156 -15.49 12.80 -9.18
CA ALA A 156 -15.30 13.76 -8.09
C ALA A 156 -13.89 14.37 -8.09
N CYS A 157 -12.84 13.58 -8.35
CA CYS A 157 -11.48 14.11 -8.52
C CYS A 157 -11.42 15.10 -9.69
N ALA A 158 -11.96 14.74 -10.85
CA ALA A 158 -11.97 15.61 -12.04
C ALA A 158 -12.73 16.91 -11.79
N ALA A 159 -13.88 16.83 -11.11
CA ALA A 159 -14.68 18.01 -10.76
C ALA A 159 -13.94 18.96 -9.79
N ILE A 160 -13.26 18.40 -8.79
CA ILE A 160 -12.48 19.18 -7.82
C ILE A 160 -11.21 19.79 -8.48
N GLU A 161 -10.54 19.05 -9.36
CA GLU A 161 -9.36 19.54 -10.09
C GLU A 161 -9.71 20.68 -11.06
N ALA A 162 -10.91 20.66 -11.64
CA ALA A 162 -11.38 21.70 -12.54
C ALA A 162 -11.88 22.98 -11.81
N ALA A 163 -12.16 22.87 -10.51
CA ALA A 163 -12.76 23.95 -9.73
C ALA A 163 -11.74 25.00 -9.27
N VAL A 164 -12.20 26.23 -9.07
CA VAL A 164 -11.37 27.34 -8.59
C VAL A 164 -11.30 27.31 -7.06
N GLN A 165 -10.11 27.03 -6.52
CA GLN A 165 -9.85 26.97 -5.07
C GLN A 165 -10.86 26.05 -4.34
N PRO A 166 -10.95 24.76 -4.70
CA PRO A 166 -11.91 23.86 -4.08
C PRO A 166 -11.64 23.69 -2.58
N VAL A 167 -12.71 23.67 -1.80
CA VAL A 167 -12.63 23.49 -0.34
C VAL A 167 -13.68 22.48 0.14
N LEU A 168 -13.35 21.80 1.24
CA LEU A 168 -14.31 21.01 2.02
C LEU A 168 -14.83 21.85 3.18
N ASP A 169 -16.13 21.91 3.33
CA ASP A 169 -16.84 22.55 4.43
C ASP A 169 -17.52 21.52 5.31
N ALA A 170 -17.05 21.37 6.53
CA ALA A 170 -17.60 20.45 7.53
C ALA A 170 -18.35 21.19 8.67
N ARG A 171 -18.51 22.51 8.60
CA ARG A 171 -19.06 23.33 9.68
C ARG A 171 -20.53 23.05 9.97
N GLU A 172 -21.28 22.59 8.97
CA GLU A 172 -22.71 22.33 9.06
C GLU A 172 -23.08 20.85 9.27
N MET A 173 -22.12 19.99 9.65
CA MET A 173 -22.37 18.56 9.89
C MET A 173 -23.22 18.27 11.14
N GLY A 174 -23.45 19.28 12.00
CA GLY A 174 -24.29 19.15 13.20
C GLY A 174 -23.79 18.03 14.14
N SER A 175 -24.71 17.19 14.61
CA SER A 175 -24.36 16.06 15.51
C SER A 175 -23.48 15.00 14.85
N ASN A 176 -23.45 14.92 13.52
CA ASN A 176 -22.60 13.96 12.80
C ASN A 176 -21.11 14.26 12.95
N ALA A 177 -20.72 15.52 13.20
CA ALA A 177 -19.34 15.90 13.44
C ALA A 177 -18.68 15.12 14.59
N ALA A 178 -19.46 14.69 15.58
CA ALA A 178 -18.96 13.90 16.71
C ALA A 178 -18.32 12.56 16.31
N TRP A 179 -18.79 11.95 15.22
CA TRP A 179 -18.23 10.70 14.68
C TRP A 179 -16.82 10.88 14.08
N TRP A 180 -16.44 12.11 13.78
CA TRP A 180 -15.20 12.48 13.09
C TRP A 180 -14.21 13.24 13.98
N GLY A 181 -14.49 13.32 15.27
CA GLY A 181 -13.69 14.12 16.21
C GLY A 181 -12.21 13.79 16.23
N SER A 182 -11.80 12.53 16.00
CA SER A 182 -10.38 12.17 15.91
C SER A 182 -9.73 12.66 14.62
N ILE A 183 -10.47 12.66 13.49
CA ILE A 183 -10.02 13.20 12.21
C ILE A 183 -9.88 14.72 12.30
N PHE A 184 -10.87 15.41 12.84
CA PHE A 184 -10.83 16.87 13.03
C PHE A 184 -9.65 17.30 13.93
N ARG A 185 -9.39 16.54 15.00
CA ARG A 185 -8.22 16.76 15.86
C ARG A 185 -6.90 16.52 15.12
N LEU A 186 -6.80 15.48 14.30
CA LEU A 186 -5.64 15.19 13.47
C LEU A 186 -5.36 16.33 12.50
N VAL A 187 -6.39 16.81 11.80
CA VAL A 187 -6.29 17.95 10.87
C VAL A 187 -5.79 19.18 11.63
N GLN A 188 -6.39 19.50 12.77
CA GLN A 188 -5.98 20.64 13.58
C GLN A 188 -4.52 20.54 14.05
N GLN A 189 -4.09 19.35 14.49
CA GLN A 189 -2.71 19.12 14.91
C GLN A 189 -1.69 19.26 13.78
N ARG A 190 -2.06 18.87 12.56
CA ARG A 190 -1.15 18.84 11.41
C ARG A 190 -1.14 20.14 10.61
N THR A 191 -2.25 20.86 10.58
CA THR A 191 -2.44 22.04 9.72
C THR A 191 -2.77 23.31 10.48
N GLY A 192 -3.15 23.21 11.76
CA GLY A 192 -3.68 24.33 12.55
C GLY A 192 -5.15 24.67 12.27
N ILE A 193 -5.80 23.99 11.32
CA ILE A 193 -7.18 24.29 10.88
C ILE A 193 -8.20 23.53 11.77
N ASP A 194 -9.14 24.26 12.36
CA ASP A 194 -10.30 23.70 13.04
C ASP A 194 -11.45 23.53 12.05
N MET A 195 -11.71 22.31 11.60
CA MET A 195 -12.76 21.99 10.63
C MET A 195 -14.18 22.29 11.12
N ASN A 196 -14.41 22.48 12.42
CA ASN A 196 -15.70 22.95 12.93
C ASN A 196 -15.95 24.44 12.67
N ARG A 197 -14.91 25.20 12.35
CA ARG A 197 -14.94 26.66 12.18
C ARG A 197 -14.46 27.16 10.83
N GLN A 198 -13.63 26.37 10.16
CA GLN A 198 -12.93 26.74 8.95
C GLN A 198 -13.08 25.66 7.87
N THR A 199 -13.11 26.06 6.63
CA THR A 199 -12.99 25.16 5.49
C THR A 199 -11.56 24.73 5.26
N VAL A 200 -11.35 23.59 4.61
CA VAL A 200 -10.02 23.10 4.23
C VAL A 200 -9.88 23.09 2.71
N ALA A 201 -8.78 23.62 2.19
CA ALA A 201 -8.49 23.57 0.76
C ALA A 201 -8.19 22.14 0.33
N LEU A 202 -8.71 21.76 -0.84
CA LEU A 202 -8.57 20.41 -1.40
C LEU A 202 -7.60 20.39 -2.59
N GLU A 203 -6.91 19.24 -2.74
CA GLU A 203 -6.09 18.91 -3.88
C GLU A 203 -6.10 17.38 -4.07
N PRO A 204 -6.82 16.83 -5.08
CA PRO A 204 -6.82 15.40 -5.31
C PRO A 204 -5.41 14.86 -5.57
N LEU A 205 -5.03 13.81 -4.84
CA LEU A 205 -3.73 13.14 -5.00
C LEU A 205 -3.92 11.64 -5.19
N ALA A 206 -2.94 11.00 -5.84
CA ALA A 206 -2.87 9.54 -5.88
C ALA A 206 -2.81 8.98 -4.45
N GLY A 207 -3.77 8.13 -4.11
CA GLY A 207 -3.94 7.65 -2.73
C GLY A 207 -4.12 6.15 -2.61
N HIS A 208 -4.23 5.45 -3.74
CA HIS A 208 -4.42 4.00 -3.74
C HIS A 208 -3.98 3.38 -5.07
N THR A 209 -3.19 2.33 -4.99
CA THR A 209 -2.83 1.48 -6.13
C THR A 209 -3.72 0.24 -6.15
N ILE A 210 -4.21 -0.15 -7.33
CA ILE A 210 -5.17 -1.25 -7.50
C ILE A 210 -4.48 -2.52 -7.99
N GLY A 211 -3.40 -2.37 -8.75
CA GLY A 211 -2.58 -3.46 -9.24
C GLY A 211 -1.84 -4.21 -8.15
N GLY A 212 -1.29 -5.35 -8.49
CA GLY A 212 -0.54 -6.19 -7.56
C GLY A 212 -0.35 -7.62 -8.06
N LEU A 213 -0.15 -8.54 -7.13
CA LEU A 213 0.02 -9.96 -7.42
C LEU A 213 -1.30 -10.55 -7.93
N PRO A 214 -1.36 -11.10 -9.15
CA PRO A 214 -2.58 -11.69 -9.69
C PRO A 214 -2.99 -12.91 -8.88
N VAL A 215 -4.23 -12.92 -8.42
CA VAL A 215 -4.78 -14.03 -7.62
C VAL A 215 -6.04 -14.61 -8.23
N ASP A 216 -6.31 -15.88 -7.89
CA ASP A 216 -7.59 -16.51 -8.14
C ASP A 216 -8.58 -16.33 -6.97
N LEU A 217 -9.77 -16.91 -7.07
CA LEU A 217 -10.82 -16.80 -6.05
C LEU A 217 -10.44 -17.37 -4.66
N ASN A 218 -9.37 -18.14 -4.57
CA ASN A 218 -8.83 -18.68 -3.32
C ASN A 218 -7.61 -17.88 -2.81
N GLY A 219 -7.32 -16.73 -3.43
CA GLY A 219 -6.14 -15.93 -3.09
C GLY A 219 -4.81 -16.54 -3.53
N ARG A 220 -4.78 -17.58 -4.38
CA ARG A 220 -3.55 -18.23 -4.84
C ARG A 220 -2.89 -17.35 -5.92
N CYS A 221 -1.60 -17.04 -5.75
CA CYS A 221 -0.85 -16.27 -6.74
C CYS A 221 -0.67 -17.07 -8.04
N VAL A 222 -1.08 -16.50 -9.17
CA VAL A 222 -1.01 -17.15 -10.48
C VAL A 222 0.10 -16.54 -11.33
N VAL A 223 0.85 -17.39 -12.05
CA VAL A 223 2.07 -16.97 -12.78
C VAL A 223 1.88 -16.87 -14.30
N ASN A 224 0.69 -17.20 -14.81
CA ASN A 224 0.41 -17.07 -16.25
C ASN A 224 -1.10 -16.99 -16.51
N THR A 225 -1.47 -16.77 -17.78
CA THR A 225 -2.86 -16.69 -18.25
C THR A 225 -3.65 -17.99 -18.05
N TRP A 226 -2.98 -19.14 -17.89
CA TRP A 226 -3.58 -20.44 -17.63
C TRP A 226 -3.86 -20.70 -16.14
N ALA A 227 -3.75 -19.65 -15.30
CA ALA A 227 -3.94 -19.71 -13.86
C ALA A 227 -3.04 -20.74 -13.16
N ARG A 228 -1.83 -20.97 -13.68
CA ARG A 228 -0.84 -21.81 -13.01
C ARG A 228 -0.45 -21.16 -11.69
N TRP A 229 -0.68 -21.90 -10.61
CA TRP A 229 -0.41 -21.44 -9.27
C TRP A 229 1.10 -21.48 -8.93
N PHE A 230 1.64 -20.41 -8.34
CA PHE A 230 2.91 -20.47 -7.61
C PHE A 230 2.65 -21.20 -6.31
N THR A 231 3.00 -22.48 -6.27
CA THR A 231 2.52 -23.44 -5.27
C THR A 231 2.86 -23.01 -3.84
N GLY A 232 1.84 -22.86 -3.00
CA GLY A 232 1.98 -22.44 -1.61
C GLY A 232 2.04 -20.93 -1.41
N LEU A 233 2.03 -20.11 -2.49
CA LEU A 233 1.99 -18.65 -2.39
C LEU A 233 0.56 -18.13 -2.57
N TYR A 234 0.18 -17.22 -1.68
CA TYR A 234 -1.10 -16.52 -1.67
C TYR A 234 -0.87 -15.01 -1.52
N ALA A 235 -1.85 -14.23 -1.94
CA ALA A 235 -1.91 -12.82 -1.61
C ALA A 235 -3.34 -12.39 -1.27
N ALA A 236 -3.46 -11.33 -0.47
CA ALA A 236 -4.74 -10.78 -0.05
C ALA A 236 -4.62 -9.28 0.20
N GLY A 237 -5.75 -8.57 0.17
CA GLY A 237 -5.79 -7.12 0.36
C GLY A 237 -5.04 -6.36 -0.74
N ASP A 238 -4.42 -5.26 -0.37
CA ASP A 238 -3.79 -4.34 -1.32
C ASP A 238 -2.56 -4.90 -2.06
N ALA A 239 -1.95 -5.97 -1.55
CA ALA A 239 -0.88 -6.69 -2.25
C ALA A 239 -1.40 -7.56 -3.40
N ALA A 240 -2.69 -7.89 -3.40
CA ALA A 240 -3.32 -8.77 -4.37
C ALA A 240 -4.07 -7.98 -5.46
N CYS A 241 -3.94 -8.42 -6.71
CA CYS A 241 -4.80 -7.97 -7.79
C CYS A 241 -5.89 -9.01 -8.05
N THR A 242 -7.08 -8.75 -7.52
CA THR A 242 -8.29 -9.58 -7.75
C THR A 242 -8.96 -9.26 -9.10
N GLY A 243 -8.67 -8.09 -9.67
CA GLY A 243 -9.33 -7.56 -10.87
C GLY A 243 -10.75 -7.04 -10.62
N MET A 244 -11.20 -6.99 -9.35
CA MET A 244 -12.59 -6.64 -9.00
C MET A 244 -12.88 -5.15 -9.13
N HIS A 245 -11.88 -4.30 -8.91
CA HIS A 245 -12.09 -2.85 -8.82
C HIS A 245 -11.98 -2.09 -10.14
N GLY A 246 -11.40 -2.71 -11.19
CA GLY A 246 -11.07 -1.99 -12.42
C GLY A 246 -10.14 -0.81 -12.14
N ALA A 247 -10.45 0.35 -12.72
CA ALA A 247 -9.63 1.55 -12.56
C ALA A 247 -9.84 2.31 -11.23
N ALA A 248 -10.92 2.03 -10.47
CA ALA A 248 -11.19 2.72 -9.21
C ALA A 248 -12.06 1.90 -8.26
N ALA A 249 -11.61 1.74 -7.04
CA ALA A 249 -12.39 1.15 -5.96
C ALA A 249 -13.44 2.12 -5.44
N LEU A 250 -14.67 1.65 -5.18
CA LEU A 250 -15.67 2.41 -4.45
C LEU A 250 -15.32 2.51 -2.96
N PRO A 251 -15.77 3.58 -2.25
CA PRO A 251 -15.55 3.73 -0.83
C PRO A 251 -16.00 2.49 -0.04
N GLY A 252 -15.17 2.05 0.90
CA GLY A 252 -15.38 0.84 1.71
C GLY A 252 -14.99 -0.48 1.03
N ASN A 253 -14.93 -0.55 -0.30
CA ASN A 253 -14.62 -1.80 -1.02
C ASN A 253 -13.18 -2.26 -0.81
N ARG A 254 -12.21 -1.35 -0.70
CA ARG A 254 -10.81 -1.71 -0.40
C ARG A 254 -10.73 -2.51 0.90
N MET A 255 -11.36 -2.03 1.97
CA MET A 255 -11.36 -2.73 3.25
C MET A 255 -12.14 -4.04 3.19
N LEU A 256 -13.26 -4.07 2.48
CA LEU A 256 -14.06 -5.28 2.27
C LEU A 256 -13.28 -6.33 1.45
N ASP A 257 -12.57 -5.91 0.42
CA ASP A 257 -11.70 -6.79 -0.39
C ASP A 257 -10.61 -7.42 0.49
N GLY A 258 -9.92 -6.63 1.31
CA GLY A 258 -8.94 -7.14 2.26
C GLY A 258 -9.51 -8.21 3.20
N LEU A 259 -10.72 -8.01 3.71
CA LEU A 259 -11.38 -8.98 4.57
C LEU A 259 -11.79 -10.25 3.81
N CYS A 260 -12.40 -10.11 2.63
CA CYS A 260 -12.88 -11.24 1.83
C CYS A 260 -11.73 -12.05 1.24
N SER A 261 -10.75 -11.39 0.64
CA SER A 261 -9.58 -12.05 0.05
C SER A 261 -8.71 -12.72 1.12
N GLY A 262 -8.53 -12.06 2.28
CA GLY A 262 -7.83 -12.64 3.42
C GLY A 262 -8.51 -13.88 3.97
N LEU A 263 -9.85 -13.86 4.08
CA LEU A 263 -10.62 -15.02 4.49
C LEU A 263 -10.50 -16.19 3.50
N ALA A 264 -10.61 -15.91 2.20
CA ALA A 264 -10.49 -16.92 1.14
C ALA A 264 -9.07 -17.53 1.11
N ALA A 265 -8.04 -16.70 1.12
CA ALA A 265 -6.64 -17.14 1.14
C ALA A 265 -6.33 -17.98 2.40
N GLY A 266 -6.75 -17.49 3.58
CA GLY A 266 -6.53 -18.18 4.85
C GLY A 266 -7.25 -19.54 4.92
N ALA A 267 -8.51 -19.61 4.48
CA ALA A 267 -9.28 -20.85 4.45
C ALA A 267 -8.65 -21.89 3.53
N HIS A 268 -8.29 -21.51 2.30
CA HIS A 268 -7.66 -22.42 1.34
C HIS A 268 -6.26 -22.84 1.81
N ALA A 269 -5.42 -21.89 2.26
CA ALA A 269 -4.08 -22.19 2.75
C ALA A 269 -4.13 -23.15 3.95
N GLY A 270 -5.04 -22.92 4.90
CA GLY A 270 -5.23 -23.77 6.08
C GLY A 270 -5.63 -25.21 5.73
N GLN A 271 -6.42 -25.40 4.68
CA GLN A 271 -6.74 -26.75 4.17
C GLN A 271 -5.55 -27.36 3.42
N TRP A 272 -4.90 -26.55 2.57
CA TRP A 272 -3.83 -27.03 1.71
C TRP A 272 -2.60 -27.52 2.48
N VAL A 273 -2.26 -26.91 3.61
CA VAL A 273 -1.09 -27.31 4.41
C VAL A 273 -1.31 -28.58 5.23
N LYS A 274 -2.55 -29.05 5.39
CA LYS A 274 -2.86 -30.29 6.10
C LYS A 274 -2.26 -31.48 5.38
N GLY A 275 -1.57 -32.34 6.14
CA GLY A 275 -0.93 -33.54 5.60
C GLY A 275 0.31 -33.30 4.73
N ARG A 276 0.74 -32.06 4.54
CA ARG A 276 1.97 -31.74 3.81
C ARG A 276 3.16 -31.68 4.74
N THR A 277 4.29 -32.14 4.25
CA THR A 277 5.59 -31.98 4.92
C THR A 277 6.22 -30.63 4.55
N PHE A 278 7.17 -30.19 5.34
CA PHE A 278 8.03 -29.08 4.93
C PHE A 278 8.91 -29.50 3.76
N GLY A 279 9.26 -28.53 2.90
CA GLY A 279 10.24 -28.74 1.84
C GLY A 279 11.67 -28.99 2.39
N SER A 280 12.64 -29.30 1.51
CA SER A 280 14.03 -29.42 1.94
C SER A 280 14.53 -28.10 2.56
N PRO A 281 15.31 -28.13 3.65
CA PRO A 281 15.92 -26.94 4.22
C PRO A 281 17.04 -26.35 3.34
N ASP A 282 17.55 -27.08 2.34
CA ASP A 282 18.69 -26.67 1.52
C ASP A 282 18.46 -25.33 0.82
N ALA A 283 17.27 -25.15 0.20
CA ALA A 283 16.90 -23.90 -0.44
C ALA A 283 16.86 -22.72 0.54
N LEU A 284 16.42 -22.97 1.78
CA LEU A 284 16.39 -21.96 2.83
C LEU A 284 17.81 -21.57 3.27
N THR A 285 18.68 -22.56 3.45
CA THR A 285 20.11 -22.33 3.80
C THR A 285 20.83 -21.53 2.73
N SER A 286 20.72 -21.94 1.46
CA SER A 286 21.35 -21.23 0.34
C SER A 286 20.83 -19.79 0.18
N SER A 287 19.50 -19.59 0.36
CA SER A 287 18.91 -18.25 0.32
C SER A 287 19.34 -17.37 1.48
N LEU A 288 19.57 -17.95 2.66
CA LEU A 288 20.08 -17.23 3.82
C LEU A 288 21.53 -16.77 3.60
N GLU A 289 22.37 -17.65 3.06
CA GLU A 289 23.76 -17.34 2.70
C GLU A 289 23.82 -16.22 1.64
N GLN A 290 23.00 -16.30 0.59
CA GLN A 290 22.95 -15.27 -0.43
C GLN A 290 22.46 -13.93 0.14
N SER A 291 21.37 -13.92 0.90
CA SER A 291 20.85 -12.70 1.53
C SER A 291 21.86 -12.09 2.51
N SER A 292 22.68 -12.93 3.17
CA SER A 292 23.75 -12.45 4.05
C SER A 292 24.90 -11.78 3.25
N ALA A 293 25.24 -12.34 2.11
CA ALA A 293 26.24 -11.75 1.23
C ALA A 293 25.77 -10.40 0.66
N ASP A 294 24.52 -10.35 0.16
CA ASP A 294 23.90 -9.14 -0.39
C ASP A 294 23.85 -8.02 0.66
N LEU A 295 23.42 -8.37 1.88
CA LEU A 295 23.35 -7.40 2.99
C LEU A 295 24.74 -6.92 3.41
N SER A 296 25.73 -7.82 3.42
CA SER A 296 27.13 -7.47 3.73
C SER A 296 27.75 -6.54 2.68
N ALA A 297 27.42 -6.74 1.41
CA ALA A 297 27.84 -5.85 0.33
C ALA A 297 27.24 -4.44 0.53
N MET A 298 25.96 -4.34 0.84
CA MET A 298 25.31 -3.05 1.14
C MET A 298 25.93 -2.31 2.33
N LEU A 299 26.41 -3.03 3.34
CA LEU A 299 27.05 -2.46 4.53
C LEU A 299 28.49 -2.02 4.28
N GLY A 300 29.16 -2.56 3.24
CA GLY A 300 30.57 -2.33 2.95
C GLY A 300 30.88 -1.09 2.11
N ASP A 301 29.91 -0.53 1.38
CA ASP A 301 30.13 0.51 0.38
C ASP A 301 30.16 1.96 0.93
N GLY A 302 30.52 2.14 2.21
CA GLY A 302 30.43 3.43 2.93
C GLY A 302 31.44 4.52 2.53
N GLU A 303 32.31 4.36 1.51
CA GLU A 303 33.37 5.33 1.16
C GLU A 303 33.12 6.16 -0.12
N GLY A 304 31.86 6.35 -0.53
CA GLY A 304 31.55 7.17 -1.71
C GLY A 304 31.58 8.69 -1.44
N THR A 305 32.16 9.47 -2.37
CA THR A 305 32.17 10.93 -2.32
C THR A 305 30.80 11.58 -2.59
N HIS A 306 29.84 10.82 -3.11
CA HIS A 306 28.45 11.27 -3.38
C HIS A 306 27.47 10.48 -2.54
N VAL A 307 26.82 11.15 -1.60
CA VAL A 307 25.84 10.56 -0.71
C VAL A 307 24.46 10.60 -1.37
N VAL A 308 23.98 9.47 -1.89
CA VAL A 308 22.60 9.31 -2.35
C VAL A 308 21.70 9.00 -1.15
N ARG A 309 20.54 9.65 -1.06
CA ARG A 309 19.58 9.49 0.03
C ARG A 309 18.23 8.99 -0.50
N CYS A 310 17.52 8.16 0.27
CA CYS A 310 16.17 7.68 -0.06
C CYS A 310 15.24 8.82 -0.45
N GLY A 311 15.22 9.91 0.34
CA GLY A 311 14.40 11.08 0.07
C GLY A 311 14.70 11.75 -1.27
N THR A 312 15.96 11.82 -1.68
CA THR A 312 16.36 12.37 -2.98
C THR A 312 15.88 11.50 -4.14
N VAL A 313 16.06 10.18 -4.03
CA VAL A 313 15.58 9.22 -5.04
C VAL A 313 14.08 9.32 -5.18
N MET A 314 13.33 9.25 -4.08
CA MET A 314 11.86 9.31 -4.11
C MET A 314 11.33 10.68 -4.54
N ALA A 315 12.02 11.77 -4.25
CA ALA A 315 11.66 13.07 -4.77
C ALA A 315 11.79 13.13 -6.29
N SER A 316 12.87 12.58 -6.86
CA SER A 316 13.06 12.52 -8.32
C SER A 316 12.01 11.64 -9.00
N VAL A 317 11.65 10.49 -8.39
CA VAL A 317 10.58 9.60 -8.86
C VAL A 317 9.24 10.33 -8.88
N ARG A 318 8.84 10.96 -7.78
CA ARG A 318 7.58 11.71 -7.69
C ARG A 318 7.53 12.88 -8.66
N ALA A 319 8.63 13.58 -8.85
CA ALA A 319 8.72 14.65 -9.84
C ALA A 319 8.57 14.12 -11.28
N ALA A 320 9.13 12.95 -11.58
CA ALA A 320 8.97 12.29 -12.87
C ALA A 320 7.51 11.87 -13.12
N LEU A 321 6.86 11.26 -12.13
CA LEU A 321 5.44 10.87 -12.18
C LEU A 321 4.53 12.09 -12.36
N ALA A 322 4.75 13.16 -11.59
CA ALA A 322 3.96 14.39 -11.65
C ALA A 322 4.12 15.14 -12.99
N ALA A 323 5.28 15.03 -13.62
CA ALA A 323 5.54 15.65 -14.92
C ALA A 323 4.93 14.88 -16.11
N THR A 324 4.45 13.66 -15.87
CA THR A 324 3.84 12.81 -16.90
C THR A 324 2.32 13.04 -16.89
N SER A 325 1.86 13.99 -17.73
CA SER A 325 0.45 14.41 -17.82
C SER A 325 -0.32 13.71 -18.93
N ASP A 326 0.36 13.21 -19.94
CA ASP A 326 -0.16 12.46 -21.06
C ASP A 326 0.48 11.06 -21.09
N TYR A 327 -0.27 10.06 -21.51
CA TYR A 327 0.20 8.68 -21.59
C TYR A 327 0.55 8.34 -23.04
N THR A 328 1.26 9.25 -23.73
CA THR A 328 1.81 9.00 -25.06
C THR A 328 3.04 8.09 -24.97
N HIS A 329 3.37 7.42 -26.07
CA HIS A 329 4.56 6.55 -26.14
C HIS A 329 5.85 7.30 -25.72
N ASP A 330 6.00 8.55 -26.15
CA ASP A 330 7.20 9.33 -25.86
C ASP A 330 7.26 9.77 -24.39
N SER A 331 6.13 10.16 -23.80
CA SER A 331 6.09 10.54 -22.38
C SER A 331 6.34 9.34 -21.46
N LEU A 332 5.78 8.17 -21.80
CA LEU A 332 6.02 6.94 -21.06
C LEU A 332 7.47 6.45 -21.21
N SER A 333 8.06 6.53 -22.39
CA SER A 333 9.49 6.20 -22.62
C SER A 333 10.42 7.11 -21.81
N ASN A 334 10.10 8.41 -21.74
CA ASN A 334 10.85 9.36 -20.92
C ASN A 334 10.68 9.07 -19.42
N LEU A 335 9.48 8.71 -18.98
CA LEU A 335 9.22 8.30 -17.60
C LEU A 335 10.04 7.06 -17.25
N LEU A 336 9.99 6.02 -18.08
CA LEU A 336 10.74 4.78 -17.88
C LEU A 336 12.25 5.05 -17.74
N THR A 337 12.83 5.87 -18.63
CA THR A 337 14.25 6.25 -18.54
C THR A 337 14.61 6.93 -17.20
N LYS A 338 13.70 7.78 -16.69
CA LYS A 338 13.90 8.42 -15.38
C LYS A 338 13.78 7.43 -14.22
N LEU A 339 12.85 6.49 -14.30
CA LEU A 339 12.68 5.44 -13.30
C LEU A 339 13.86 4.45 -13.28
N GLU A 340 14.38 4.07 -14.45
CA GLU A 340 15.60 3.27 -14.57
C GLU A 340 16.80 3.98 -13.95
N SER A 341 16.96 5.28 -14.20
CA SER A 341 18.00 6.09 -13.56
C SER A 341 17.83 6.15 -12.04
N ALA A 342 16.58 6.26 -11.56
CA ALA A 342 16.27 6.21 -10.14
C ALA A 342 16.56 4.84 -9.52
N SER A 343 16.37 3.73 -10.28
CA SER A 343 16.71 2.37 -9.85
C SER A 343 18.22 2.23 -9.59
N VAL A 344 19.04 2.70 -10.52
CA VAL A 344 20.50 2.70 -10.36
C VAL A 344 20.93 3.54 -9.14
N ALA A 345 20.29 4.71 -8.97
CA ALA A 345 20.53 5.54 -7.79
C ALA A 345 20.09 4.86 -6.48
N ALA A 346 18.98 4.10 -6.51
CA ALA A 346 18.48 3.37 -5.35
C ALA A 346 19.40 2.21 -4.90
N GLU A 347 20.17 1.63 -5.82
CA GLU A 347 21.21 0.63 -5.49
C GLU A 347 22.43 1.26 -4.79
N SER A 348 22.66 2.56 -5.00
CA SER A 348 23.78 3.32 -4.45
C SER A 348 23.41 4.17 -3.24
N ILE A 349 22.26 3.93 -2.59
CA ILE A 349 21.84 4.71 -1.43
C ILE A 349 22.81 4.48 -0.26
N HIS A 350 23.29 5.60 0.29
CA HIS A 350 24.20 5.58 1.43
C HIS A 350 23.49 5.14 2.70
N LEU A 351 24.09 4.20 3.41
CA LEU A 351 23.65 3.72 4.71
C LEU A 351 24.40 4.48 5.82
N ASP A 352 23.67 5.22 6.65
CA ASP A 352 24.27 6.05 7.71
C ASP A 352 24.88 5.24 8.85
N GLN A 353 24.42 4.01 9.05
CA GLN A 353 24.85 3.14 10.14
C GLN A 353 25.01 1.70 9.65
N ALA A 354 26.13 1.09 9.91
CA ALA A 354 26.38 -0.33 9.61
C ALA A 354 25.65 -1.29 10.57
N SER A 355 25.04 -0.79 11.66
CA SER A 355 24.26 -1.62 12.58
C SER A 355 22.96 -2.10 11.91
N LEU A 356 22.62 -3.36 12.10
CA LEU A 356 21.33 -3.93 11.69
C LEU A 356 20.24 -3.77 12.75
N ILE A 357 20.61 -3.43 13.99
CA ILE A 357 19.68 -3.31 15.12
C ILE A 357 18.92 -1.97 15.01
N ALA A 358 17.61 -2.06 14.97
CA ALA A 358 16.68 -0.92 14.90
C ALA A 358 17.01 0.09 13.79
N ASN A 359 17.60 -0.37 12.68
CA ASN A 359 18.05 0.47 11.59
C ASN A 359 16.88 0.83 10.65
N THR A 360 16.21 1.93 10.95
CA THR A 360 15.11 2.44 10.12
C THR A 360 15.58 2.97 8.76
N ASN A 361 16.83 3.41 8.64
CA ASN A 361 17.41 3.85 7.37
C ASN A 361 17.53 2.67 6.39
N LEU A 362 17.95 1.50 6.87
CA LEU A 362 17.98 0.28 6.07
C LEU A 362 16.59 -0.14 5.59
N LEU A 363 15.57 -0.02 6.46
CA LEU A 363 14.17 -0.27 6.07
C LEU A 363 13.71 0.70 4.97
N GLU A 364 14.07 1.98 5.07
CA GLU A 364 13.76 2.97 4.03
C GLU A 364 14.46 2.69 2.70
N ILE A 365 15.69 2.16 2.73
CA ILE A 365 16.40 1.72 1.52
C ILE A 365 15.62 0.59 0.84
N PHE A 366 15.24 -0.46 1.56
CA PHE A 366 14.45 -1.56 0.99
C PHE A 366 13.13 -1.07 0.42
N ARG A 367 12.43 -0.19 1.12
CA ARG A 367 11.19 0.43 0.65
C ARG A 367 11.36 1.25 -0.62
N THR A 368 12.42 2.04 -0.68
CA THR A 368 12.74 2.85 -1.86
C THR A 368 13.03 1.97 -3.07
N GLN A 369 13.87 0.95 -2.90
CA GLN A 369 14.19 -0.01 -3.95
C GLN A 369 12.95 -0.76 -4.43
N ALA A 370 12.10 -1.24 -3.51
CA ALA A 370 10.84 -1.90 -3.84
C ALA A 370 9.91 -0.97 -4.63
N SER A 371 9.70 0.26 -4.15
CA SER A 371 8.84 1.25 -4.82
C SER A 371 9.29 1.55 -6.26
N VAL A 372 10.58 1.72 -6.48
CA VAL A 372 11.12 1.99 -7.83
C VAL A 372 10.94 0.77 -8.74
N ARG A 373 11.21 -0.45 -8.24
CA ARG A 373 11.01 -1.68 -9.02
C ARG A 373 9.53 -1.88 -9.40
N MET A 374 8.60 -1.63 -8.47
CA MET A 374 7.16 -1.74 -8.75
C MET A 374 6.66 -0.75 -9.80
N LEU A 375 7.29 0.42 -9.92
CA LEU A 375 6.94 1.42 -10.94
C LEU A 375 7.52 1.09 -12.33
N ILE A 376 8.62 0.36 -12.39
CA ILE A 376 9.25 -0.06 -13.65
C ILE A 376 8.57 -1.31 -14.21
N ALA A 377 8.09 -2.18 -13.33
CA ALA A 377 7.43 -3.43 -13.69
C ALA A 377 6.11 -3.25 -14.42
#